data_41117ff0dffb376f0023f487c03fa2ee
#
_entry.id   41117ff0dffb376f0023f487c03fa2ee
#
_cell.length_a   1.000
_cell.length_b   1.000
_cell.length_c   1.000
_cell.angle_alpha   90.00
_cell.angle_beta   90.00
_cell.angle_gamma   90.00
#
_symmetry.space_group_name_H-M   'P 1'
#
loop_
_entity.id
_entity.type
_entity.pdbx_description
1 polymer ?
#
loop_
_entity_poly.entity_id
_entity_poly.type
_entity_poly.pdbx_seq_one_letter_code
_entity_poly.pdbx_strand_id
1 'polypeptide(L)'
;MMTQKLTFRNLGPFLESNPVEASAPCRLDMGGTLDIRTFYHPLSWLKPSTVNIALDMRTRVRLLPYRQGEVKVSSRGFETEVMALDMAPFAHPLGLIFAVAYFFRAGGVHIDIDSASPPRSALGGSSVAAVALIAAISKVLKQVAGDPPPNPSRTALLAHAIEESAAGVPCGI
;
A
#
# COMPACT_ATOMS: atom_id res chain seq x y z
N MET A 1 -19.92 -2.67 29.70
CA MET A 1 -19.64 -2.82 28.24
C MET A 1 -18.13 -2.77 28.09
N MET A 2 -17.45 -3.90 27.97
CA MET A 2 -15.97 -3.94 27.81
C MET A 2 -15.64 -3.38 26.43
N THR A 3 -14.99 -2.25 26.40
CA THR A 3 -14.39 -1.68 25.19
C THR A 3 -13.31 -2.66 24.74
N GLN A 4 -13.62 -3.49 23.75
CA GLN A 4 -12.61 -4.34 23.12
C GLN A 4 -11.56 -3.39 22.56
N LYS A 5 -10.37 -3.34 23.17
CA LYS A 5 -9.21 -2.67 22.59
C LYS A 5 -9.02 -3.30 21.20
N LEU A 6 -9.32 -2.55 20.16
CA LEU A 6 -9.01 -2.96 18.79
C LEU A 6 -7.51 -3.21 18.71
N THR A 7 -7.15 -4.46 18.74
CA THR A 7 -5.79 -4.86 18.41
C THR A 7 -5.71 -4.85 16.89
N PHE A 8 -4.75 -4.13 16.31
CA PHE A 8 -4.50 -4.07 14.86
C PHE A 8 -4.45 -5.44 14.15
N ARG A 9 -4.31 -6.51 14.89
CA ARG A 9 -4.41 -7.90 14.38
C ARG A 9 -5.81 -8.33 13.95
N ASN A 10 -6.84 -7.52 14.19
CA ASN A 10 -8.20 -7.85 13.77
C ASN A 10 -9.01 -6.58 13.49
N LEU A 11 -8.98 -6.15 12.24
CA LEU A 11 -9.77 -5.01 11.76
C LEU A 11 -11.21 -5.38 11.40
N GLY A 12 -11.53 -6.68 11.29
CA GLY A 12 -12.83 -7.16 10.83
C GLY A 12 -14.02 -6.49 11.51
N PRO A 13 -14.15 -6.53 12.86
CA PRO A 13 -15.30 -5.94 13.56
C PRO A 13 -15.46 -4.43 13.35
N PHE A 14 -14.36 -3.71 13.17
CA PHE A 14 -14.40 -2.28 12.86
C PHE A 14 -14.93 -2.05 11.44
N LEU A 15 -14.43 -2.82 10.47
CA LEU A 15 -14.75 -2.68 9.06
C LEU A 15 -16.17 -3.14 8.71
N GLU A 16 -16.80 -4.00 9.51
CA GLU A 16 -18.22 -4.38 9.35
C GLU A 16 -19.15 -3.16 9.38
N SER A 17 -18.87 -2.21 10.27
CA SER A 17 -19.68 -0.99 10.42
C SER A 17 -19.07 0.23 9.71
N ASN A 18 -17.80 0.17 9.33
CA ASN A 18 -17.05 1.31 8.81
C ASN A 18 -16.20 0.89 7.60
N PRO A 19 -16.82 0.62 6.44
CA PRO A 19 -16.03 0.32 5.24
C PRO A 19 -15.16 1.52 4.88
N VAL A 20 -13.89 1.28 4.58
CA VAL A 20 -12.92 2.32 4.30
C VAL A 20 -12.40 2.18 2.88
N GLU A 21 -12.36 3.28 2.17
CA GLU A 21 -11.79 3.38 0.82
C GLU A 21 -10.76 4.51 0.75
N ALA A 22 -9.71 4.28 -0.02
CA ALA A 22 -8.77 5.30 -0.46
C ALA A 22 -8.35 5.07 -1.90
N SER A 23 -7.83 6.09 -2.54
CA SER A 23 -7.33 5.96 -3.91
C SER A 23 -6.09 6.84 -4.13
N ALA A 24 -5.23 6.40 -5.04
CA ALA A 24 -4.09 7.14 -5.50
C ALA A 24 -4.06 7.22 -7.03
N PRO A 25 -3.57 8.31 -7.62
CA PRO A 25 -3.42 8.44 -9.07
C PRO A 25 -2.28 7.57 -9.57
N CYS A 26 -2.43 6.98 -10.75
CA CYS A 26 -1.32 6.41 -11.49
C CYS A 26 -0.37 7.53 -11.92
N ARG A 27 0.86 7.19 -12.24
CA ARG A 27 1.86 8.18 -12.66
C ARG A 27 2.52 7.78 -13.97
N LEU A 28 2.89 8.78 -14.75
CA LEU A 28 3.84 8.67 -15.83
C LEU A 28 5.17 9.25 -15.32
N ASP A 29 6.21 8.44 -15.29
CA ASP A 29 7.56 8.87 -14.97
C ASP A 29 8.30 9.21 -16.26
N MET A 30 8.73 10.46 -16.39
CA MET A 30 9.46 10.96 -17.56
C MET A 30 10.97 11.05 -17.32
N GLY A 31 11.41 10.89 -16.10
CA GLY A 31 12.83 11.00 -15.71
C GLY A 31 13.59 9.68 -15.74
N GLY A 32 12.92 8.57 -16.03
CA GLY A 32 13.50 7.25 -15.92
C GLY A 32 13.78 6.89 -14.46
N THR A 33 14.76 6.03 -14.23
CA THR A 33 15.10 5.48 -12.90
C THR A 33 16.17 6.28 -12.15
N LEU A 34 16.32 7.57 -12.43
CA LEU A 34 17.33 8.41 -11.78
C LEU A 34 17.03 8.70 -10.30
N ASP A 35 15.81 8.47 -9.86
CA ASP A 35 15.38 8.55 -8.49
C ASP A 35 15.66 7.28 -7.66
N ILE A 36 16.24 6.24 -8.30
CA ILE A 36 16.66 5.03 -7.59
C ILE A 36 17.78 5.38 -6.62
N ARG A 37 17.68 4.89 -5.40
CA ARG A 37 18.61 5.13 -4.30
C ARG A 37 20.07 4.89 -4.67
N THR A 38 20.35 3.88 -5.51
CA THR A 38 21.69 3.56 -6.01
C THR A 38 22.32 4.73 -6.77
N PHE A 39 21.52 5.51 -7.51
CA PHE A 39 22.01 6.70 -8.23
C PHE A 39 21.89 7.96 -7.37
N TYR A 40 20.81 8.10 -6.63
CA TYR A 40 20.54 9.29 -5.82
C TYR A 40 21.62 9.49 -4.74
N HIS A 41 21.95 8.47 -3.94
CA HIS A 41 22.88 8.64 -2.82
C HIS A 41 24.29 9.08 -3.25
N PRO A 42 24.97 8.40 -4.19
CA PRO A 42 26.30 8.82 -4.63
C PRO A 42 26.31 10.16 -5.33
N LEU A 43 25.19 10.55 -5.95
CA LEU A 43 25.06 11.76 -6.76
C LEU A 43 24.22 12.85 -6.09
N SER A 44 23.94 12.74 -4.78
CA SER A 44 23.07 13.67 -4.05
C SER A 44 23.52 15.13 -4.16
N TRP A 45 24.78 15.38 -4.30
CA TRP A 45 25.35 16.72 -4.52
C TRP A 45 24.90 17.36 -5.85
N LEU A 46 24.55 16.56 -6.86
CA LEU A 46 23.97 17.03 -8.12
C LEU A 46 22.46 17.30 -8.02
N LYS A 47 21.85 16.96 -6.88
CA LYS A 47 20.38 17.05 -6.67
C LYS A 47 19.61 16.39 -7.82
N PRO A 48 19.85 15.08 -8.09
CA PRO A 48 19.14 14.39 -9.16
C PRO A 48 17.62 14.55 -8.96
N SER A 49 16.94 14.78 -10.07
CA SER A 49 15.49 15.06 -10.05
C SER A 49 14.82 14.25 -11.15
N THR A 50 13.58 13.87 -10.90
CA THR A 50 12.70 13.24 -11.89
C THR A 50 11.44 14.07 -12.08
N VAL A 51 10.81 13.90 -13.22
CA VAL A 51 9.53 14.55 -13.54
C VAL A 51 8.45 13.50 -13.64
N ASN A 52 7.47 13.62 -12.78
CA ASN A 52 6.33 12.71 -12.75
C ASN A 52 5.03 13.49 -13.03
N ILE A 53 4.15 12.88 -13.83
CA ILE A 53 2.81 13.41 -14.12
C ILE A 53 1.79 12.48 -13.49
N ALA A 54 0.96 12.99 -12.58
CA ALA A 54 -0.19 12.27 -12.08
C ALA A 54 -1.29 12.19 -13.16
N LEU A 55 -1.76 10.97 -13.40
CA LEU A 55 -2.81 10.72 -14.39
C LEU A 55 -4.19 10.71 -13.71
N ASP A 56 -5.24 11.00 -14.47
CA ASP A 56 -6.64 10.82 -14.01
C ASP A 56 -7.08 9.34 -14.05
N MET A 57 -6.14 8.43 -14.00
CA MET A 57 -6.34 7.00 -13.82
C MET A 57 -5.98 6.66 -12.37
N ARG A 58 -6.91 6.09 -11.64
CA ARG A 58 -6.71 5.84 -10.20
C ARG A 58 -6.76 4.37 -9.87
N THR A 59 -5.96 4.00 -8.89
CA THR A 59 -6.12 2.72 -8.18
C THR A 59 -6.87 3.00 -6.89
N ARG A 60 -7.97 2.29 -6.67
CA ARG A 60 -8.79 2.32 -5.45
C ARG A 60 -8.49 1.10 -4.62
N VAL A 61 -8.45 1.27 -3.32
CA VAL A 61 -8.33 0.19 -2.35
C VAL A 61 -9.47 0.31 -1.36
N ARG A 62 -10.26 -0.76 -1.25
CA ARG A 62 -11.31 -0.90 -0.24
C ARG A 62 -10.85 -1.90 0.81
N LEU A 63 -11.07 -1.56 2.06
CA LEU A 63 -10.85 -2.45 3.20
C LEU A 63 -12.21 -2.97 3.66
N LEU A 64 -12.39 -4.28 3.56
CA LEU A 64 -13.60 -4.98 3.94
C LEU A 64 -13.30 -5.96 5.07
N PRO A 65 -14.26 -6.36 5.90
CA PRO A 65 -14.04 -7.33 6.97
C PRO A 65 -13.65 -8.70 6.40
N TYR A 66 -12.77 -9.39 7.14
CA TYR A 66 -12.40 -10.77 6.83
C TYR A 66 -12.11 -11.56 8.11
N ARG A 67 -11.69 -12.81 7.95
CA ARG A 67 -11.39 -13.72 9.07
C ARG A 67 -10.24 -13.21 9.91
N GLN A 68 -10.37 -13.30 11.22
CA GLN A 68 -9.35 -12.86 12.16
C GLN A 68 -7.99 -13.51 11.86
N GLY A 69 -6.94 -12.70 11.88
CA GLY A 69 -5.56 -13.15 11.66
C GLY A 69 -5.19 -13.39 10.19
N GLU A 70 -6.15 -13.35 9.27
CA GLU A 70 -5.93 -13.54 7.84
C GLU A 70 -6.00 -12.21 7.09
N VAL A 71 -5.34 -12.17 5.95
CA VAL A 71 -5.43 -11.11 4.95
C VAL A 71 -5.85 -11.74 3.64
N LYS A 72 -6.95 -11.26 3.08
CA LYS A 72 -7.39 -11.59 1.73
C LYS A 72 -7.06 -10.43 0.81
N VAL A 73 -6.47 -10.71 -0.35
CA VAL A 73 -6.19 -9.70 -1.38
C VAL A 73 -6.87 -10.12 -2.67
N SER A 74 -7.68 -9.24 -3.23
CA SER A 74 -8.23 -9.37 -4.57
C SER A 74 -7.81 -8.17 -5.44
N SER A 75 -7.39 -8.45 -6.67
CA SER A 75 -7.00 -7.44 -7.63
C SER A 75 -7.26 -7.94 -9.04
N ARG A 76 -7.77 -7.07 -9.90
CA ARG A 76 -8.04 -7.44 -11.29
C ARG A 76 -6.75 -7.89 -12.00
N GLY A 77 -6.80 -9.05 -12.62
CA GLY A 77 -5.66 -9.65 -13.34
C GLY A 77 -4.74 -10.50 -12.46
N PHE A 78 -5.11 -10.73 -11.20
CA PHE A 78 -4.44 -11.63 -10.26
C PHE A 78 -5.46 -12.60 -9.66
N GLU A 79 -4.99 -13.78 -9.30
CA GLU A 79 -5.80 -14.68 -8.47
C GLU A 79 -6.01 -14.07 -7.08
N THR A 80 -7.17 -14.36 -6.51
CA THR A 80 -7.47 -13.91 -5.14
C THR A 80 -6.68 -14.77 -4.16
N GLU A 81 -5.90 -14.13 -3.31
CA GLU A 81 -5.04 -14.79 -2.34
C GLU A 81 -5.56 -14.57 -0.90
N VAL A 82 -5.42 -15.62 -0.10
CA VAL A 82 -5.72 -15.57 1.34
C VAL A 82 -4.54 -16.14 2.11
N MET A 83 -4.01 -15.38 3.03
CA MET A 83 -2.85 -15.80 3.82
C MET A 83 -3.00 -15.37 5.28
N ALA A 84 -2.45 -16.18 6.18
CA ALA A 84 -2.24 -15.73 7.54
C ALA A 84 -1.25 -14.55 7.54
N LEU A 85 -1.55 -13.49 8.28
CA LEU A 85 -0.76 -12.25 8.26
C LEU A 85 0.74 -12.50 8.52
N ASP A 86 1.06 -13.39 9.46
CA ASP A 86 2.44 -13.68 9.86
C ASP A 86 3.17 -14.63 8.88
N MET A 87 2.48 -15.16 7.86
CA MET A 87 3.00 -16.13 6.89
C MET A 87 3.02 -15.58 5.45
N ALA A 88 2.71 -14.31 5.27
CA ALA A 88 2.58 -13.72 3.94
C ALA A 88 3.94 -13.66 3.22
N PRO A 89 4.08 -14.27 2.04
CA PRO A 89 5.33 -14.26 1.29
C PRO A 89 5.51 -12.92 0.58
N PHE A 90 6.63 -12.26 0.81
CA PHE A 90 6.93 -11.00 0.12
C PHE A 90 7.39 -11.23 -1.33
N ALA A 91 7.94 -12.40 -1.64
CA ALA A 91 8.33 -12.79 -3.00
C ALA A 91 7.14 -13.28 -3.86
N HIS A 92 5.95 -12.72 -3.67
CA HIS A 92 4.72 -13.04 -4.39
C HIS A 92 4.33 -11.86 -5.30
N PRO A 93 3.58 -12.06 -6.42
CA PRO A 93 3.08 -10.94 -7.23
C PRO A 93 2.30 -9.87 -6.45
N LEU A 94 1.59 -10.28 -5.37
CA LEU A 94 0.92 -9.38 -4.43
C LEU A 94 1.76 -9.13 -3.16
N GLY A 95 3.05 -9.46 -3.16
CA GLY A 95 3.93 -9.44 -1.99
C GLY A 95 4.03 -8.05 -1.36
N LEU A 96 4.06 -6.98 -2.17
CA LEU A 96 4.08 -5.61 -1.66
C LEU A 96 2.81 -5.27 -0.85
N ILE A 97 1.65 -5.74 -1.29
CA ILE A 97 0.39 -5.52 -0.58
C ILE A 97 0.38 -6.26 0.76
N PHE A 98 0.87 -7.50 0.77
CA PHE A 98 1.05 -8.26 2.01
C PHE A 98 2.09 -7.60 2.93
N ALA A 99 3.20 -7.07 2.39
CA ALA A 99 4.21 -6.37 3.18
C ALA A 99 3.64 -5.12 3.87
N VAL A 100 2.81 -4.35 3.16
CA VAL A 100 2.10 -3.20 3.76
C VAL A 100 1.15 -3.68 4.87
N ALA A 101 0.34 -4.72 4.63
CA ALA A 101 -0.57 -5.26 5.64
C ALA A 101 0.21 -5.76 6.87
N TYR A 102 1.32 -6.46 6.66
CA TYR A 102 2.20 -6.94 7.73
C TYR A 102 2.83 -5.79 8.52
N PHE A 103 3.35 -4.76 7.85
CA PHE A 103 3.94 -3.58 8.50
C PHE A 103 2.97 -2.93 9.49
N PHE A 104 1.71 -2.77 9.08
CA PHE A 104 0.66 -2.22 9.94
C PHE A 104 0.01 -3.25 10.86
N ARG A 105 0.39 -4.52 10.79
CA ARG A 105 -0.27 -5.63 11.49
C ARG A 105 -1.78 -5.68 11.24
N ALA A 106 -2.19 -5.36 10.02
CA ALA A 106 -3.58 -5.26 9.60
C ALA A 106 -4.13 -6.64 9.22
N GLY A 107 -4.53 -7.43 10.22
CA GLY A 107 -5.22 -8.70 10.02
C GLY A 107 -6.74 -8.56 10.08
N GLY A 108 -7.47 -9.62 9.70
CA GLY A 108 -8.94 -9.61 9.66
C GLY A 108 -9.49 -8.72 8.54
N VAL A 109 -8.76 -8.59 7.44
CA VAL A 109 -9.09 -7.64 6.37
C VAL A 109 -9.09 -8.29 4.99
N HIS A 110 -10.06 -7.95 4.18
CA HIS A 110 -10.05 -8.16 2.74
C HIS A 110 -9.66 -6.84 2.07
N ILE A 111 -8.52 -6.83 1.43
CA ILE A 111 -7.98 -5.73 0.63
C ILE A 111 -8.42 -5.94 -0.81
N ASP A 112 -9.40 -5.15 -1.24
CA ASP A 112 -9.95 -5.22 -2.59
C ASP A 112 -9.41 -4.06 -3.42
N ILE A 113 -8.68 -4.39 -4.50
CA ILE A 113 -7.93 -3.45 -5.33
C ILE A 113 -8.60 -3.34 -6.70
N ASP A 114 -9.11 -2.16 -7.01
CA ASP A 114 -9.61 -1.81 -8.34
C ASP A 114 -8.70 -0.77 -8.98
N SER A 115 -7.94 -1.19 -9.99
CA SER A 115 -7.01 -0.33 -10.72
C SER A 115 -7.55 -0.01 -12.11
N ALA A 116 -7.59 1.29 -12.44
CA ALA A 116 -7.86 1.75 -13.79
C ALA A 116 -6.67 1.53 -14.74
N SER A 117 -5.46 1.32 -14.19
CA SER A 117 -4.27 1.02 -14.99
C SER A 117 -4.34 -0.39 -15.57
N PRO A 118 -4.05 -0.56 -16.86
CA PRO A 118 -3.88 -1.90 -17.42
C PRO A 118 -2.74 -2.65 -16.71
N PRO A 119 -2.87 -3.97 -16.51
CA PRO A 119 -1.79 -4.76 -15.96
C PRO A 119 -0.50 -4.61 -16.81
N ARG A 120 0.64 -4.51 -16.14
CA ARG A 120 1.97 -4.40 -16.78
C ARG A 120 2.15 -3.19 -17.70
N SER A 121 1.41 -2.10 -17.46
CA SER A 121 1.48 -0.87 -18.25
C SER A 121 2.63 0.07 -17.88
N ALA A 122 3.47 -0.30 -16.91
CA ALA A 122 4.55 0.55 -16.35
C ALA A 122 4.06 1.90 -15.75
N LEU A 123 2.77 1.99 -15.39
CA LEU A 123 2.18 3.18 -14.75
C LEU A 123 2.26 3.14 -13.21
N GLY A 124 3.21 2.37 -12.67
CA GLY A 124 3.43 2.26 -11.22
C GLY A 124 2.37 1.46 -10.46
N GLY A 125 1.67 0.52 -11.12
CA GLY A 125 0.47 -0.14 -10.57
C GLY A 125 0.61 -0.69 -9.15
N SER A 126 1.70 -1.40 -8.84
CA SER A 126 1.94 -1.96 -7.50
C SER A 126 2.22 -0.88 -6.46
N SER A 127 3.10 0.07 -6.76
CA SER A 127 3.44 1.18 -5.86
C SER A 127 2.24 2.08 -5.60
N VAL A 128 1.42 2.36 -6.62
CA VAL A 128 0.17 3.13 -6.48
C VAL A 128 -0.84 2.40 -5.60
N ALA A 129 -0.96 1.06 -5.74
CA ALA A 129 -1.82 0.26 -4.87
C ALA A 129 -1.30 0.28 -3.41
N ALA A 130 0.01 0.21 -3.20
CA ALA A 130 0.62 0.33 -1.86
C ALA A 130 0.32 1.70 -1.23
N VAL A 131 0.48 2.80 -1.97
CA VAL A 131 0.13 4.16 -1.51
C VAL A 131 -1.35 4.25 -1.14
N ALA A 132 -2.25 3.74 -1.99
CA ALA A 132 -3.68 3.74 -1.71
C ALA A 132 -4.02 2.89 -0.48
N LEU A 133 -3.37 1.73 -0.31
CA LEU A 133 -3.55 0.87 0.86
C LEU A 133 -3.08 1.55 2.15
N ILE A 134 -1.89 2.16 2.14
CA ILE A 134 -1.38 2.91 3.29
C ILE A 134 -2.35 4.04 3.66
N ALA A 135 -2.87 4.76 2.67
CA ALA A 135 -3.85 5.81 2.91
C ALA A 135 -5.16 5.26 3.51
N ALA A 136 -5.64 4.09 3.04
CA ALA A 136 -6.84 3.45 3.58
C ALA A 136 -6.62 3.00 5.04
N ILE A 137 -5.51 2.32 5.34
CA ILE A 137 -5.17 1.91 6.70
C ILE A 137 -5.03 3.13 7.62
N SER A 138 -4.41 4.21 7.14
CA SER A 138 -4.26 5.45 7.92
C SER A 138 -5.60 6.10 8.26
N LYS A 139 -6.62 5.96 7.41
CA LYS A 139 -7.98 6.39 7.76
C LYS A 139 -8.57 5.57 8.90
N VAL A 140 -8.33 4.25 8.91
CA VAL A 140 -8.72 3.39 10.04
C VAL A 140 -8.02 3.83 11.32
N LEU A 141 -6.69 4.04 11.25
CA LEU A 141 -5.89 4.49 12.39
C LEU A 141 -6.41 5.81 12.98
N LYS A 142 -6.75 6.77 12.11
CA LYS A 142 -7.34 8.04 12.55
C LYS A 142 -8.65 7.83 13.31
N GLN A 143 -9.51 6.95 12.83
CA GLN A 143 -10.82 6.72 13.45
C GLN A 143 -10.71 5.92 14.76
N VAL A 144 -9.73 5.03 14.86
CA VAL A 144 -9.56 4.12 16.01
C VAL A 144 -8.65 4.72 17.09
N ALA A 145 -7.52 5.29 16.70
CA ALA A 145 -6.48 5.77 17.62
C ALA A 145 -6.43 7.31 17.72
N GLY A 146 -7.16 8.02 16.86
CA GLY A 146 -7.10 9.49 16.80
C GLY A 146 -5.84 10.03 16.12
N ASP A 147 -4.98 9.15 15.60
CA ASP A 147 -3.75 9.55 14.96
C ASP A 147 -4.03 10.35 13.67
N PRO A 148 -3.38 11.50 13.46
CA PRO A 148 -3.53 12.21 12.21
C PRO A 148 -2.99 11.37 11.06
N PRO A 149 -3.68 11.31 9.89
CA PRO A 149 -3.16 10.59 8.73
C PRO A 149 -1.83 11.24 8.31
N PRO A 150 -0.87 10.42 7.85
CA PRO A 150 0.36 10.96 7.30
C PRO A 150 0.04 11.88 6.11
N ASN A 151 0.81 12.95 5.95
CA ASN A 151 0.70 13.76 4.76
C ASN A 151 1.13 12.97 3.50
N PRO A 152 0.80 13.43 2.29
CA PRO A 152 1.11 12.69 1.06
C PRO A 152 2.59 12.32 0.92
N SER A 153 3.51 13.22 1.27
CA SER A 153 4.95 12.96 1.19
C SER A 153 5.38 11.84 2.14
N ARG A 154 4.87 11.82 3.37
CA ARG A 154 5.16 10.74 4.32
C ARG A 154 4.57 9.41 3.85
N THR A 155 3.39 9.43 3.26
CA THR A 155 2.77 8.23 2.70
C THR A 155 3.62 7.66 1.56
N ALA A 156 4.12 8.51 0.66
CA ALA A 156 4.99 8.10 -0.43
C ALA A 156 6.32 7.52 0.08
N LEU A 157 6.99 8.20 1.01
CA LEU A 157 8.23 7.71 1.61
C LEU A 157 8.05 6.36 2.33
N LEU A 158 6.93 6.18 3.03
CA LEU A 158 6.64 4.92 3.70
C LEU A 158 6.39 3.80 2.70
N ALA A 159 5.61 4.06 1.64
CA ALA A 159 5.36 3.09 0.58
C ALA A 159 6.67 2.65 -0.08
N HIS A 160 7.53 3.61 -0.41
CA HIS A 160 8.85 3.35 -0.97
C HIS A 160 9.74 2.51 -0.04
N ALA A 161 9.82 2.84 1.24
CA ALA A 161 10.61 2.10 2.21
C ALA A 161 10.13 0.65 2.37
N ILE A 162 8.81 0.42 2.37
CA ILE A 162 8.24 -0.93 2.43
C ILE A 162 8.54 -1.69 1.12
N GLU A 163 8.40 -1.03 -0.03
CA GLU A 163 8.68 -1.63 -1.33
C GLU A 163 10.15 -2.07 -1.45
N GLU A 164 11.11 -1.20 -1.10
CA GLU A 164 12.53 -1.57 -1.07
C GLU A 164 12.79 -2.76 -0.13
N SER A 165 12.18 -2.75 1.04
CA SER A 165 12.36 -3.80 2.04
C SER A 165 11.78 -5.14 1.57
N ALA A 166 10.63 -5.11 0.89
CA ALA A 166 9.95 -6.31 0.41
C ALA A 166 10.60 -6.88 -0.86
N ALA A 167 11.05 -6.01 -1.77
CA ALA A 167 11.70 -6.41 -3.01
C ALA A 167 13.16 -6.83 -2.81
N GLY A 168 13.80 -6.36 -1.75
CA GLY A 168 15.24 -6.57 -1.51
C GLY A 168 16.15 -5.89 -2.52
N VAL A 169 15.62 -4.98 -3.33
CA VAL A 169 16.34 -4.21 -4.34
C VAL A 169 15.93 -2.73 -4.27
N PRO A 170 16.85 -1.80 -4.66
CA PRO A 170 16.51 -0.40 -4.71
C PRO A 170 15.37 -0.13 -5.70
N CYS A 171 14.41 0.66 -5.28
CA CYS A 171 13.27 1.08 -6.09
C CYS A 171 13.29 2.61 -6.27
N GLY A 172 12.64 3.11 -7.31
CA GLY A 172 12.38 4.54 -7.50
C GLY A 172 11.28 5.06 -6.56
N ILE A 173 11.32 6.34 -6.22
CA ILE A 173 10.31 7.01 -5.38
C ILE A 173 9.07 7.39 -6.17
#